data_25e5f4539d9dbf0864e71c0b13e81228
#
_entry.id   25e5f4539d9dbf0864e71c0b13e81228
#
_cell.length_a   1.000
_cell.length_b   1.000
_cell.length_c   1.000
_cell.angle_alpha   90.00
_cell.angle_beta   90.00
_cell.angle_gamma   90.00
#
_symmetry.space_group_name_H-M   'P 1'
#
loop_
_entity.id
_entity.type
_entity.pdbx_description
1 polymer ?
#
loop_
_entity_poly.entity_id
_entity_poly.type
_entity_poly.pdbx_seq_one_letter_code
_entity_poly.pdbx_strand_id
1 'polypeptide(L)'
;MVRCRLRLGKPAAIGSTAPGVSFHYVYILESVKNPEHFYVGLTNDLHERLRKHNAGEVPHTSKFKPWVIKTAIAFRDRERASAFERYLK
;
A
#
# COMPACT_ATOMS: atom_id res chain seq x y z
N MET A 1 -20.64 -18.78 5.59
CA MET A 1 -19.56 -17.89 5.59
C MET A 1 -18.23 -18.55 5.31
N VAL A 2 -17.54 -17.97 4.45
CA VAL A 2 -16.25 -18.53 4.10
C VAL A 2 -15.24 -18.16 5.13
N ARG A 3 -14.58 -19.16 5.65
CA ARG A 3 -13.55 -18.90 6.56
C ARG A 3 -12.28 -18.88 5.82
N CYS A 4 -11.72 -17.77 5.69
CA CYS A 4 -10.46 -17.66 5.05
C CYS A 4 -9.39 -18.06 6.03
N ARG A 5 -8.93 -19.27 5.89
CA ARG A 5 -7.94 -19.72 6.77
C ARG A 5 -6.62 -19.28 6.27
N LEU A 6 -6.09 -18.28 6.84
CA LEU A 6 -4.81 -17.80 6.42
C LEU A 6 -3.72 -18.71 6.92
N ARG A 7 -2.88 -19.07 6.01
CA ARG A 7 -1.76 -19.86 6.34
C ARG A 7 -0.65 -18.95 6.75
N LEU A 8 -0.42 -18.84 7.98
CA LEU A 8 0.46 -17.81 8.47
C LEU A 8 1.92 -18.13 8.47
N GLY A 9 2.26 -19.36 8.17
CA GLY A 9 3.63 -19.72 8.30
C GLY A 9 4.56 -19.04 7.34
N LYS A 10 4.08 -18.77 6.14
CA LYS A 10 4.99 -18.26 5.16
C LYS A 10 4.33 -17.18 4.35
N PRO A 11 4.40 -15.99 4.81
CA PRO A 11 3.76 -14.91 4.08
C PRO A 11 4.44 -14.68 2.76
N ALA A 12 3.65 -14.39 1.77
CA ALA A 12 4.17 -13.97 0.50
C ALA A 12 4.76 -12.59 0.64
N ALA A 13 5.75 -12.30 -0.14
CA ALA A 13 6.30 -10.96 -0.15
C ALA A 13 5.27 -10.02 -0.71
N ILE A 14 5.10 -8.89 -0.06
CA ILE A 14 4.17 -7.89 -0.53
C ILE A 14 4.66 -7.37 -1.86
N GLY A 15 3.77 -7.32 -2.83
CA GLY A 15 4.12 -6.86 -4.15
C GLY A 15 4.64 -7.95 -5.06
N SER A 16 4.79 -9.16 -4.53
CA SER A 16 5.28 -10.27 -5.32
C SER A 16 4.13 -10.91 -6.08
N THR A 17 4.26 -11.06 -7.36
CA THR A 17 3.22 -11.66 -8.18
C THR A 17 3.80 -12.71 -9.07
N ALA A 18 2.95 -13.61 -9.52
CA ALA A 18 3.36 -14.60 -10.49
C ALA A 18 3.66 -13.91 -11.82
N PRO A 19 4.50 -14.53 -12.64
CA PRO A 19 4.77 -13.98 -13.97
C PRO A 19 3.48 -13.77 -14.75
N GLY A 20 3.37 -12.63 -15.38
CA GLY A 20 2.20 -12.30 -16.17
C GLY A 20 1.03 -11.78 -15.39
N VAL A 21 1.16 -11.68 -14.07
CA VAL A 21 0.10 -11.15 -13.23
C VAL A 21 0.66 -9.96 -12.48
N SER A 22 -0.03 -8.85 -12.56
CA SER A 22 0.38 -7.67 -11.79
C SER A 22 -0.84 -7.11 -11.10
N PHE A 23 -0.58 -6.48 -9.97
CA PHE A 23 -1.62 -5.88 -9.17
C PHE A 23 -1.36 -4.40 -9.03
N HIS A 24 -2.43 -3.69 -8.77
CA HIS A 24 -2.38 -2.27 -8.44
C HIS A 24 -2.84 -2.16 -7.01
N TYR A 25 -2.01 -1.56 -6.18
CA TYR A 25 -2.28 -1.52 -4.75
C TYR A 25 -2.74 -0.14 -4.34
N VAL A 26 -3.89 -0.10 -3.68
CA VAL A 26 -4.31 1.11 -2.99
C VAL A 26 -3.85 0.92 -1.55
N TYR A 27 -3.07 1.85 -1.06
CA TYR A 27 -2.45 1.69 0.24
C TYR A 27 -2.71 2.91 1.10
N ILE A 28 -2.72 2.67 2.40
CA ILE A 28 -2.85 3.73 3.39
C ILE A 28 -1.62 3.64 4.28
N LEU A 29 -0.90 4.74 4.34
CA LEU A 29 0.26 4.85 5.22
C LEU A 29 -0.13 5.61 6.45
N GLU A 30 0.51 5.27 7.55
CA GLU A 30 0.32 5.97 8.80
C GLU A 30 1.68 6.47 9.28
N SER A 31 1.73 7.72 9.72
CA SER A 31 2.97 8.28 10.22
C SER A 31 3.25 7.72 11.60
N VAL A 32 4.48 7.26 11.81
CA VAL A 32 4.87 6.76 13.13
C VAL A 32 4.91 7.88 14.13
N LYS A 33 5.40 9.06 13.74
CA LYS A 33 5.50 10.20 14.64
C LYS A 33 4.16 10.82 14.95
N ASN A 34 3.27 10.85 13.95
CA ASN A 34 1.97 11.50 14.10
C ASN A 34 0.90 10.56 13.60
N PRO A 35 0.43 9.63 14.46
CA PRO A 35 -0.47 8.58 13.96
C PRO A 35 -1.78 9.05 13.37
N GLU A 36 -2.16 10.30 13.62
CA GLU A 36 -3.37 10.82 12.98
C GLU A 36 -3.12 11.29 11.55
N HIS A 37 -1.89 11.26 11.09
CA HIS A 37 -1.60 11.63 9.70
C HIS A 37 -1.52 10.39 8.85
N PHE A 38 -2.32 10.38 7.80
CA PHE A 38 -2.39 9.26 6.88
C PHE A 38 -2.11 9.74 5.48
N TYR A 39 -1.67 8.83 4.64
CA TYR A 39 -1.50 9.10 3.23
C TYR A 39 -2.10 7.96 2.43
N VAL A 40 -2.93 8.28 1.45
CA VAL A 40 -3.56 7.29 0.59
C VAL A 40 -2.93 7.40 -0.78
N GLY A 41 -2.50 6.27 -1.33
CA GLY A 41 -1.86 6.28 -2.63
C GLY A 41 -2.15 5.03 -3.42
N LEU A 42 -1.67 5.02 -4.65
CA LEU A 42 -1.85 3.92 -5.58
C LEU A 42 -0.50 3.61 -6.19
N THR A 43 -0.14 2.34 -6.21
CA THR A 43 1.14 1.94 -6.78
C THR A 43 1.06 0.50 -7.24
N ASN A 44 1.96 0.12 -8.12
CA ASN A 44 2.10 -1.29 -8.46
C ASN A 44 3.31 -1.91 -7.75
N ASP A 45 3.98 -1.17 -6.89
CA ASP A 45 5.14 -1.68 -6.17
C ASP A 45 5.16 -1.06 -4.77
N LEU A 46 4.56 -1.77 -3.82
CA LEU A 46 4.41 -1.26 -2.46
C LEU A 46 5.75 -1.03 -1.78
N HIS A 47 6.69 -1.96 -1.94
CA HIS A 47 7.96 -1.83 -1.25
C HIS A 47 8.72 -0.61 -1.71
N GLU A 48 8.78 -0.43 -3.02
CA GLU A 48 9.50 0.71 -3.56
C GLU A 48 8.83 2.02 -3.20
N ARG A 49 7.50 2.03 -3.21
CA ARG A 49 6.77 3.25 -2.89
C ARG A 49 6.96 3.64 -1.43
N LEU A 50 6.89 2.65 -0.53
CA LEU A 50 7.13 2.93 0.88
C LEU A 50 8.55 3.41 1.09
N ARG A 51 9.50 2.81 0.40
CA ARG A 51 10.89 3.24 0.49
C ARG A 51 11.02 4.71 0.11
N LYS A 52 10.35 5.11 -0.96
CA LYS A 52 10.43 6.50 -1.41
C LYS A 52 9.83 7.47 -0.41
N HIS A 53 8.71 7.09 0.19
CA HIS A 53 8.12 7.95 1.22
C HIS A 53 9.06 8.11 2.40
N ASN A 54 9.70 7.02 2.81
CA ASN A 54 10.58 7.08 3.96
C ASN A 54 11.94 7.69 3.66
N ALA A 55 12.31 7.73 2.40
CA ALA A 55 13.53 8.40 1.99
C ALA A 55 13.33 9.90 1.82
N GLY A 56 12.10 10.37 1.93
CA GLY A 56 11.82 11.79 1.78
C GLY A 56 11.74 12.23 0.34
N GLU A 57 11.58 11.29 -0.59
CA GLU A 57 11.55 11.62 -2.03
C GLU A 57 10.16 12.08 -2.47
N VAL A 58 9.16 11.93 -1.61
CA VAL A 58 7.81 12.40 -1.91
C VAL A 58 7.59 13.65 -1.06
N PRO A 59 7.55 14.83 -1.68
CA PRO A 59 7.56 16.08 -0.89
C PRO A 59 6.42 16.21 0.10
N HIS A 60 5.23 15.75 -0.27
CA HIS A 60 4.08 15.93 0.59
C HIS A 60 4.16 15.11 1.88
N THR A 61 4.93 14.04 1.87
CA THR A 61 4.97 13.13 3.01
C THR A 61 6.27 13.19 3.78
N SER A 62 7.25 13.95 3.27
CA SER A 62 8.60 13.88 3.84
C SER A 62 8.66 14.35 5.27
N LYS A 63 7.83 15.33 5.67
CA LYS A 63 7.90 15.82 7.04
C LYS A 63 7.26 14.91 8.06
N PHE A 64 6.49 13.93 7.63
CA PHE A 64 5.82 13.03 8.57
C PHE A 64 6.43 11.65 8.59
N LYS A 65 7.56 11.46 7.93
CA LYS A 65 8.22 10.17 7.95
C LYS A 65 8.77 9.88 9.34
N PRO A 66 8.95 8.63 9.71
CA PRO A 66 8.78 7.45 8.88
C PRO A 66 7.33 7.02 8.81
N TRP A 67 7.02 6.32 7.71
CA TRP A 67 5.68 5.83 7.43
C TRP A 67 5.65 4.32 7.53
N VAL A 68 4.52 3.78 7.96
CA VAL A 68 4.28 2.35 7.91
C VAL A 68 3.01 2.11 7.13
N ILE A 69 2.90 0.94 6.52
CA ILE A 69 1.70 0.57 5.80
C ILE A 69 0.66 0.13 6.81
N LYS A 70 -0.44 0.86 6.84
CA LYS A 70 -1.55 0.49 7.70
C LYS A 70 -2.46 -0.50 7.00
N THR A 71 -2.70 -0.30 5.72
CA THR A 71 -3.61 -1.11 4.94
C THR A 71 -3.17 -1.08 3.49
N ALA A 72 -3.33 -2.21 2.81
CA ALA A 72 -3.09 -2.26 1.37
C ALA A 72 -4.07 -3.23 0.76
N ILE A 73 -4.64 -2.84 -0.37
CA ILE A 73 -5.60 -3.66 -1.08
C ILE A 73 -5.12 -3.82 -2.50
N ALA A 74 -5.05 -5.05 -2.97
CA ALA A 74 -4.57 -5.37 -4.30
C ALA A 74 -5.74 -5.47 -5.26
N PHE A 75 -5.65 -4.78 -6.38
CA PHE A 75 -6.63 -4.86 -7.44
C PHE A 75 -5.94 -5.35 -8.70
N ARG A 76 -6.61 -6.21 -9.45
CA ARG A 76 -6.09 -6.59 -10.75
C ARG A 76 -6.39 -5.55 -11.80
N ASP A 77 -7.40 -4.75 -11.57
CA ASP A 77 -7.89 -3.76 -12.52
C ASP A 77 -7.47 -2.38 -12.05
N ARG A 78 -6.65 -1.71 -12.86
CA ARG A 78 -6.16 -0.40 -12.48
C ARG A 78 -7.27 0.62 -12.33
N GLU A 79 -8.31 0.52 -13.14
CA GLU A 79 -9.39 1.49 -13.06
C GLU A 79 -10.16 1.36 -11.77
N ARG A 80 -10.36 0.12 -11.32
CA ARG A 80 -11.04 -0.06 -10.04
C ARG A 80 -10.17 0.39 -8.88
N ALA A 81 -8.87 0.16 -8.99
CA ALA A 81 -7.96 0.65 -7.97
C ALA A 81 -8.00 2.16 -7.89
N SER A 82 -7.98 2.82 -9.04
CA SER A 82 -8.01 4.26 -9.09
C SER A 82 -9.31 4.82 -8.51
N ALA A 83 -10.43 4.17 -8.84
CA ALA A 83 -11.71 4.60 -8.29
C ALA A 83 -11.75 4.45 -6.78
N PHE A 84 -11.19 3.37 -6.27
CA PHE A 84 -11.18 3.14 -4.83
C PHE A 84 -10.27 4.14 -4.14
N GLU A 85 -9.13 4.45 -4.74
CA GLU A 85 -8.25 5.44 -4.18
C GLU A 85 -8.94 6.80 -4.07
N ARG A 86 -9.65 7.19 -5.12
CA ARG A 86 -10.39 8.44 -5.08
C ARG A 86 -11.49 8.43 -4.03
N TYR A 87 -12.11 7.28 -3.85
CA TYR A 87 -13.14 7.14 -2.84
C TYR A 87 -12.58 7.36 -1.44
N LEU A 88 -11.36 6.88 -1.21
CA LEU A 88 -10.74 7.04 0.10
C LEU A 88 -10.24 8.44 0.35
N LYS A 89 -9.93 9.17 -0.70
CA LYS A 89 -9.50 10.54 -0.55
C LYS A 89 -10.70 11.45 -0.47
#